data_602754f121f48d67e5e52d9209f68c0a
#
_entry.id   602754f121f48d67e5e52d9209f68c0a
#
_cell.length_a   1.000
_cell.length_b   1.000
_cell.length_c   1.000
_cell.angle_alpha   90.00
_cell.angle_beta   90.00
_cell.angle_gamma   90.00
#
_symmetry.space_group_name_H-M   'P 1'
#
loop_
_entity.id
_entity.type
_entity.pdbx_description
1 polymer ?
#
loop_
_entity_poly.entity_id
_entity_poly.type
_entity_poly.pdbx_seq_one_letter_code
_entity_poly.pdbx_strand_id
1 'polypeptide(L)'
;ISRFSMDNVSSLTLTIGQSDNIYQTARMSAAASALSIETSRPDFENRDFSLSAKVKTGSYGLANPSLFYAHRFTSRLSCSLYGEYLRADGNYHFTMMNLTKPIEGRRNNSDIGAYRAEVNLFARLTERQDLDVKGYLFDSRRGLPGSVVYDNPYAAERLYDRNYCGQLRYENRFSEKWKLKASGKFNYSWNKDTDKKAAGSTEDRFRQTETYLTATLWAMPVKNLSFSLAQDFVYNDLATTLKECQYPERYTSLTAF
;
A
#
# COMPACT_ATOMS: atom_id res chain seq x y z
N ILE A 1 -5.22 2.54 3.47
CA ILE A 1 -4.83 3.85 2.87
C ILE A 1 -3.66 4.47 3.64
N SER A 2 -3.63 4.39 4.99
CA SER A 2 -2.57 5.01 5.83
C SER A 2 -1.12 4.55 5.53
N ARG A 3 -0.94 3.42 4.85
CA ARG A 3 0.37 2.92 4.44
C ARG A 3 0.92 3.62 3.19
N PHE A 4 0.07 4.22 2.36
CA PHE A 4 0.48 4.92 1.14
C PHE A 4 0.57 6.43 1.39
N SER A 5 1.57 7.07 0.77
CA SER A 5 1.66 8.53 0.78
C SER A 5 0.85 9.11 -0.37
N MET A 6 -0.04 10.03 -0.06
CA MET A 6 -0.85 10.72 -1.07
C MET A 6 -0.02 11.69 -1.93
N ASP A 7 1.19 12.05 -1.49
CA ASP A 7 2.07 12.94 -2.27
C ASP A 7 2.63 12.28 -3.54
N ASN A 8 2.63 10.94 -3.60
CA ASN A 8 3.13 10.17 -4.74
C ASN A 8 2.01 9.44 -5.50
N VAL A 9 0.75 9.74 -5.20
CA VAL A 9 -0.43 9.17 -5.86
C VAL A 9 -0.92 10.12 -6.94
N SER A 10 -1.02 9.64 -8.19
CA SER A 10 -1.60 10.38 -9.32
C SER A 10 -3.10 10.21 -9.42
N SER A 11 -3.59 8.99 -9.16
CA SER A 11 -5.02 8.71 -9.19
C SER A 11 -5.44 7.72 -8.13
N LEU A 12 -6.66 7.90 -7.63
CA LEU A 12 -7.35 6.99 -6.72
C LEU A 12 -8.72 6.71 -7.32
N THR A 13 -8.92 5.48 -7.81
CA THR A 13 -10.16 5.10 -8.49
C THR A 13 -10.87 4.03 -7.69
N LEU A 14 -12.10 4.31 -7.29
CA LEU A 14 -13.01 3.34 -6.69
C LEU A 14 -13.97 2.84 -7.78
N THR A 15 -13.90 1.56 -8.09
CA THR A 15 -14.84 0.88 -9.00
C THR A 15 -15.84 0.11 -8.15
N ILE A 16 -17.13 0.34 -8.37
CA ILE A 16 -18.22 -0.37 -7.70
C ILE A 16 -18.93 -1.21 -8.75
N GLY A 17 -19.08 -2.51 -8.48
CA GLY A 17 -19.62 -3.47 -9.44
C GLY A 17 -18.63 -3.84 -10.55
N GLN A 18 -19.15 -4.18 -11.71
CA GLN A 18 -18.34 -4.53 -12.89
C GLN A 18 -17.75 -3.26 -13.52
N SER A 19 -16.51 -3.36 -13.95
CA SER A 19 -15.79 -2.29 -14.65
C SER A 19 -15.82 -2.54 -16.17
N ASP A 20 -15.92 -1.48 -16.95
CA ASP A 20 -15.75 -1.53 -18.41
C ASP A 20 -14.28 -1.75 -18.84
N ASN A 21 -13.38 -1.91 -17.87
CA ASN A 21 -11.98 -2.15 -18.14
C ASN A 21 -11.76 -3.60 -18.64
N ILE A 22 -11.43 -3.72 -19.91
CA ILE A 22 -11.16 -5.01 -20.58
C ILE A 22 -9.95 -5.78 -20.03
N TYR A 23 -9.12 -5.15 -19.21
CA TYR A 23 -7.97 -5.76 -18.53
C TYR A 23 -8.24 -6.03 -17.04
N GLN A 24 -9.49 -6.23 -16.69
CA GLN A 24 -9.87 -6.57 -15.34
C GLN A 24 -9.30 -7.94 -14.96
N THR A 25 -8.71 -8.04 -13.76
CA THR A 25 -8.24 -9.34 -13.25
C THR A 25 -9.43 -10.18 -12.81
N ALA A 26 -9.25 -11.50 -12.73
CA ALA A 26 -10.33 -12.40 -12.28
C ALA A 26 -10.78 -12.05 -10.84
N ARG A 27 -9.85 -11.64 -9.97
CA ARG A 27 -10.16 -11.18 -8.61
C ARG A 27 -11.00 -9.90 -8.60
N MET A 28 -10.72 -8.96 -9.49
CA MET A 28 -11.50 -7.72 -9.61
C MET A 28 -12.91 -8.01 -10.11
N SER A 29 -13.07 -8.93 -11.08
CA SER A 29 -14.37 -9.32 -11.61
C SER A 29 -15.25 -10.02 -10.57
N ALA A 30 -14.64 -10.71 -9.59
CA ALA A 30 -15.33 -11.37 -8.48
C ALA A 30 -15.58 -10.44 -7.28
N ALA A 31 -15.04 -9.22 -7.27
CA ALA A 31 -15.14 -8.29 -6.15
C ALA A 31 -16.34 -7.34 -6.33
N ALA A 32 -17.06 -7.06 -5.24
CA ALA A 32 -18.14 -6.07 -5.23
C ALA A 32 -17.63 -4.64 -5.45
N SER A 33 -16.39 -4.36 -5.06
CA SER A 33 -15.70 -3.11 -5.32
C SER A 33 -14.19 -3.29 -5.35
N ALA A 34 -13.51 -2.45 -6.12
CA ALA A 34 -12.05 -2.43 -6.23
C ALA A 34 -11.53 -1.00 -6.08
N LEU A 35 -10.47 -0.83 -5.26
CA LEU A 35 -9.77 0.43 -5.12
C LEU A 35 -8.42 0.33 -5.84
N SER A 36 -8.26 1.13 -6.89
CA SER A 36 -7.00 1.26 -7.63
C SER A 36 -6.25 2.51 -7.19
N ILE A 37 -4.97 2.33 -6.88
CA ILE A 37 -4.06 3.42 -6.51
C ILE A 37 -2.94 3.43 -7.54
N GLU A 38 -2.85 4.52 -8.29
CA GLU A 38 -1.79 4.71 -9.28
C GLU A 38 -0.80 5.75 -8.79
N THR A 39 0.48 5.43 -8.88
CA THR A 39 1.56 6.36 -8.57
C THR A 39 1.90 7.20 -9.80
N SER A 40 2.38 8.42 -9.54
CA SER A 40 2.76 9.35 -10.60
C SER A 40 3.89 8.76 -11.44
N ARG A 41 3.65 8.62 -12.74
CA ARG A 41 4.72 8.34 -13.70
C ARG A 41 5.42 9.67 -14.01
N PRO A 42 6.76 9.73 -13.91
CA PRO A 42 7.49 10.97 -14.17
C PRO A 42 7.27 11.43 -15.61
N ASP A 43 6.96 12.71 -15.77
CA ASP A 43 7.04 13.40 -17.05
C ASP A 43 8.32 14.24 -17.04
N PHE A 44 9.14 14.03 -18.05
CA PHE A 44 10.46 14.65 -18.12
C PHE A 44 10.50 15.87 -19.05
N GLU A 45 9.45 16.08 -19.89
CA GLU A 45 9.43 17.14 -20.89
C GLU A 45 10.80 17.29 -21.58
N ASN A 46 11.52 18.41 -21.28
CA ASN A 46 12.85 18.72 -21.82
C ASN A 46 14.00 18.46 -20.82
N ARG A 47 13.75 17.72 -19.73
CA ARG A 47 14.76 17.44 -18.69
C ARG A 47 14.95 15.94 -18.54
N ASP A 48 16.15 15.54 -18.13
CA ASP A 48 16.45 14.13 -17.84
C ASP A 48 16.25 13.74 -16.37
N PHE A 49 16.04 14.71 -15.51
CA PHE A 49 15.75 14.46 -14.09
C PHE A 49 14.73 15.45 -13.53
N SER A 50 14.05 15.02 -12.48
CA SER A 50 13.15 15.83 -11.66
C SER A 50 13.43 15.56 -10.19
N LEU A 51 13.51 16.63 -9.38
CA LEU A 51 13.72 16.56 -7.95
C LEU A 51 12.69 17.46 -7.25
N SER A 52 11.97 16.93 -6.29
CA SER A 52 11.02 17.68 -5.48
C SER A 52 11.17 17.31 -4.01
N ALA A 53 11.32 18.31 -3.16
CA ALA A 53 11.37 18.15 -1.70
C ALA A 53 10.19 18.92 -1.09
N LYS A 54 9.52 18.31 -0.12
CA LYS A 54 8.42 18.91 0.63
C LYS A 54 8.64 18.69 2.10
N VAL A 55 8.25 19.67 2.91
CA VAL A 55 8.20 19.54 4.38
C VAL A 55 6.81 19.99 4.83
N LYS A 56 6.09 19.10 5.50
CA LYS A 56 4.82 19.42 6.15
C LYS A 56 5.06 19.48 7.65
N THR A 57 4.59 20.53 8.27
CA THR A 57 4.65 20.71 9.73
C THR A 57 3.26 21.05 10.25
N GLY A 58 3.02 20.80 11.53
CA GLY A 58 1.73 21.06 12.13
C GLY A 58 1.75 20.95 13.64
N SER A 59 0.57 21.00 14.23
CA SER A 59 0.39 20.89 15.68
C SER A 59 0.90 19.53 16.20
N TYR A 60 1.18 19.49 17.49
CA TYR A 60 1.58 18.27 18.22
C TYR A 60 2.86 17.62 17.72
N GLY A 61 3.83 18.42 17.32
CA GLY A 61 5.14 17.94 16.88
C GLY A 61 5.13 17.28 15.51
N LEU A 62 4.11 17.57 14.66
CA LEU A 62 4.04 17.01 13.31
C LEU A 62 5.21 17.54 12.48
N ALA A 63 6.02 16.62 11.98
CA ALA A 63 7.05 16.84 10.98
C ALA A 63 7.01 15.72 9.94
N ASN A 64 6.86 16.10 8.66
CA ASN A 64 6.73 15.15 7.57
C ASN A 64 7.50 15.62 6.33
N PRO A 65 8.85 15.49 6.35
CA PRO A 65 9.67 15.70 5.16
C PRO A 65 9.47 14.57 4.16
N SER A 66 9.45 14.90 2.88
CA SER A 66 9.43 13.96 1.77
C SER A 66 10.31 14.44 0.62
N LEU A 67 10.85 13.47 -0.12
CA LEU A 67 11.71 13.67 -1.28
C LEU A 67 11.23 12.79 -2.43
N PHE A 68 11.07 13.38 -3.59
CA PHE A 68 10.83 12.69 -4.85
C PHE A 68 11.98 12.99 -5.81
N TYR A 69 12.55 11.96 -6.38
CA TYR A 69 13.56 12.03 -7.42
C TYR A 69 13.15 11.13 -8.58
N ALA A 70 13.28 11.62 -9.81
CA ALA A 70 13.07 10.84 -11.01
C ALA A 70 14.20 11.11 -12.01
N HIS A 71 14.59 10.06 -12.75
CA HIS A 71 15.64 10.14 -13.76
C HIS A 71 15.28 9.33 -15.01
N ARG A 72 15.54 9.92 -16.17
CA ARG A 72 15.43 9.30 -17.48
C ARG A 72 16.81 8.91 -17.97
N PHE A 73 17.13 7.62 -17.93
CA PHE A 73 18.42 7.11 -18.41
C PHE A 73 18.49 7.09 -19.93
N THR A 74 17.38 6.73 -20.57
CA THR A 74 17.23 6.70 -22.03
C THR A 74 15.79 7.05 -22.39
N SER A 75 15.48 7.19 -23.69
CA SER A 75 14.10 7.34 -24.17
C SER A 75 13.17 6.17 -23.81
N ARG A 76 13.76 5.03 -23.39
CA ARG A 76 13.04 3.78 -23.09
C ARG A 76 13.14 3.35 -21.63
N LEU A 77 14.01 3.98 -20.83
CA LEU A 77 14.25 3.58 -19.45
C LEU A 77 14.27 4.79 -18.53
N SER A 78 13.43 4.77 -17.53
CA SER A 78 13.38 5.78 -16.48
C SER A 78 13.10 5.15 -15.11
N CYS A 79 13.44 5.87 -14.05
CA CYS A 79 13.13 5.48 -12.68
C CYS A 79 12.53 6.64 -11.89
N SER A 80 11.86 6.29 -10.80
CA SER A 80 11.52 7.26 -9.74
C SER A 80 11.78 6.67 -8.37
N LEU A 81 12.20 7.54 -7.46
CA LEU A 81 12.42 7.25 -6.04
C LEU A 81 11.59 8.22 -5.22
N TYR A 82 10.88 7.71 -4.24
CA TYR A 82 10.15 8.49 -3.27
C TYR A 82 10.53 8.07 -1.87
N GLY A 83 10.77 9.03 -0.98
CA GLY A 83 11.04 8.79 0.42
C GLY A 83 10.28 9.77 1.30
N GLU A 84 9.76 9.30 2.43
CA GLU A 84 9.01 10.10 3.38
C GLU A 84 9.29 9.64 4.81
N TYR A 85 9.45 10.59 5.70
CA TYR A 85 9.45 10.36 7.14
C TYR A 85 8.30 11.13 7.78
N LEU A 86 7.55 10.48 8.65
CA LEU A 86 6.49 11.08 9.44
C LEU A 86 6.82 10.95 10.92
N ARG A 87 6.76 12.06 11.66
CA ARG A 87 6.78 12.07 13.11
C ARG A 87 5.67 12.97 13.61
N ALA A 88 4.97 12.53 14.65
CA ALA A 88 4.08 13.39 15.45
C ALA A 88 4.04 12.86 16.89
N ASP A 89 3.94 13.76 17.85
CA ASP A 89 3.83 13.42 19.27
C ASP A 89 2.36 13.11 19.65
N GLY A 90 1.38 13.68 18.94
CA GLY A 90 -0.04 13.41 19.08
C GLY A 90 -0.64 13.79 20.45
N ASN A 91 0.08 14.55 21.28
CA ASN A 91 -0.23 14.85 22.67
C ASN A 91 -1.25 16.01 22.85
N TYR A 92 -2.38 15.93 22.15
CA TYR A 92 -3.40 16.96 22.18
C TYR A 92 -4.15 17.03 23.52
N HIS A 93 -4.63 18.25 23.86
CA HIS A 93 -5.55 18.45 24.97
C HIS A 93 -6.95 17.97 24.58
N PHE A 94 -7.65 17.39 25.54
CA PHE A 94 -9.06 17.03 25.37
C PHE A 94 -9.86 17.42 26.62
N THR A 95 -11.13 17.69 26.43
CA THR A 95 -12.12 17.86 27.49
C THR A 95 -13.20 16.81 27.27
N MET A 96 -13.49 16.06 28.29
CA MET A 96 -14.52 15.03 28.30
C MET A 96 -15.54 15.30 29.42
N MET A 97 -16.80 15.17 29.10
CA MET A 97 -17.85 15.22 30.12
C MET A 97 -18.01 13.85 30.77
N ASN A 98 -17.69 13.74 32.06
CA ASN A 98 -17.98 12.56 32.86
C ASN A 98 -19.17 12.88 33.78
N LEU A 99 -20.32 12.34 33.37
CA LEU A 99 -21.61 12.70 33.99
C LEU A 99 -21.85 14.22 33.96
N THR A 100 -21.60 14.91 35.05
CA THR A 100 -21.86 16.36 35.22
C THR A 100 -20.60 17.19 35.32
N LYS A 101 -19.40 16.56 35.34
CA LYS A 101 -18.15 17.27 35.54
C LYS A 101 -17.29 17.16 34.30
N PRO A 102 -16.74 18.27 33.77
CA PRO A 102 -15.72 18.23 32.76
C PRO A 102 -14.40 17.64 33.33
N ILE A 103 -13.80 16.71 32.63
CA ILE A 103 -12.44 16.22 32.86
C ILE A 103 -11.58 16.75 31.75
N GLU A 104 -10.56 17.48 32.10
CA GLU A 104 -9.54 17.95 31.16
C GLU A 104 -8.30 17.07 31.29
N GLY A 105 -7.75 16.67 30.16
CA GLY A 105 -6.59 15.82 30.09
C GLY A 105 -5.72 16.12 28.89
N ARG A 106 -4.55 15.50 28.87
CA ARG A 106 -3.64 15.53 27.73
C ARG A 106 -3.37 14.11 27.26
N ARG A 107 -3.52 13.89 25.98
CA ARG A 107 -3.30 12.58 25.38
C ARG A 107 -1.86 12.12 25.58
N ASN A 108 -1.68 10.94 26.14
CA ASN A 108 -0.39 10.27 26.27
C ASN A 108 -0.32 9.08 25.31
N ASN A 109 0.87 8.52 25.09
CA ASN A 109 1.11 7.33 24.26
C ASN A 109 0.41 7.40 22.88
N SER A 110 0.43 8.55 22.24
CA SER A 110 -0.23 8.84 20.95
C SER A 110 0.75 9.23 19.85
N ASP A 111 2.04 9.07 20.13
CA ASP A 111 3.11 9.36 19.20
C ASP A 111 3.15 8.38 18.02
N ILE A 112 3.62 8.86 16.88
CA ILE A 112 3.86 8.08 15.68
C ILE A 112 5.20 8.45 15.07
N GLY A 113 5.96 7.45 14.64
CA GLY A 113 7.08 7.58 13.72
C GLY A 113 6.89 6.60 12.58
N ALA A 114 7.03 7.04 11.34
CA ALA A 114 6.90 6.18 10.18
C ALA A 114 7.86 6.57 9.06
N TYR A 115 8.34 5.56 8.34
CA TYR A 115 9.13 5.70 7.12
C TYR A 115 8.41 5.07 5.96
N ARG A 116 8.43 5.74 4.80
CA ARG A 116 7.96 5.19 3.53
C ARG A 116 9.03 5.38 2.48
N ALA A 117 9.25 4.35 1.70
CA ALA A 117 10.09 4.45 0.52
C ALA A 117 9.45 3.70 -0.63
N GLU A 118 9.59 4.23 -1.82
CA GLU A 118 9.09 3.64 -3.06
C GLU A 118 10.13 3.82 -4.15
N VAL A 119 10.37 2.75 -4.92
CA VAL A 119 11.19 2.76 -6.11
C VAL A 119 10.36 2.23 -7.26
N ASN A 120 10.37 2.93 -8.38
CA ASN A 120 9.74 2.50 -9.63
C ASN A 120 10.78 2.51 -10.75
N LEU A 121 10.74 1.48 -11.58
CA LEU A 121 11.47 1.38 -12.83
C LEU A 121 10.47 1.21 -13.96
N PHE A 122 10.58 2.03 -14.99
CA PHE A 122 9.72 2.02 -16.16
C PHE A 122 10.59 1.73 -17.38
N ALA A 123 10.34 0.61 -18.05
CA ALA A 123 11.10 0.18 -19.20
C ALA A 123 10.17 -0.10 -20.38
N ARG A 124 10.40 0.58 -21.51
CA ARG A 124 9.82 0.24 -22.80
C ARG A 124 10.79 -0.69 -23.53
N LEU A 125 10.55 -2.00 -23.44
CA LEU A 125 11.42 -3.01 -24.04
C LEU A 125 11.40 -2.93 -25.57
N THR A 126 10.21 -2.74 -26.15
CA THR A 126 9.97 -2.48 -27.57
C THR A 126 8.84 -1.49 -27.72
N GLU A 127 8.47 -1.09 -28.94
CA GLU A 127 7.30 -0.23 -29.18
C GLU A 127 5.96 -0.86 -28.76
N ARG A 128 5.97 -2.15 -28.48
CA ARG A 128 4.77 -2.93 -28.11
C ARG A 128 4.86 -3.59 -26.74
N GLN A 129 5.97 -3.44 -26.03
CA GLN A 129 6.23 -4.11 -24.78
C GLN A 129 6.69 -3.12 -23.71
N ASP A 130 5.91 -3.03 -22.66
CA ASP A 130 6.20 -2.22 -21.48
C ASP A 130 6.41 -3.12 -20.26
N LEU A 131 7.39 -2.78 -19.43
CA LEU A 131 7.71 -3.45 -18.18
C LEU A 131 7.85 -2.40 -17.08
N ASP A 132 7.04 -2.52 -16.03
CA ASP A 132 7.15 -1.68 -14.84
C ASP A 132 7.51 -2.57 -13.64
N VAL A 133 8.48 -2.12 -12.85
CA VAL A 133 8.86 -2.77 -11.59
C VAL A 133 8.71 -1.76 -10.48
N LYS A 134 8.07 -2.17 -9.38
CA LYS A 134 7.85 -1.36 -8.19
C LYS A 134 8.34 -2.07 -6.95
N GLY A 135 9.09 -1.37 -6.12
CA GLY A 135 9.42 -1.74 -4.76
C GLY A 135 8.81 -0.74 -3.79
N TYR A 136 8.27 -1.23 -2.68
CA TYR A 136 7.65 -0.39 -1.66
C TYR A 136 8.03 -0.88 -0.27
N LEU A 137 8.32 0.07 0.62
CA LEU A 137 8.66 -0.16 2.01
C LEU A 137 7.85 0.78 2.91
N PHE A 138 7.28 0.23 3.95
CA PHE A 138 6.68 0.97 5.05
C PHE A 138 7.13 0.37 6.38
N ASP A 139 7.58 1.23 7.30
CA ASP A 139 7.89 0.87 8.68
C ASP A 139 7.29 1.93 9.59
N SER A 140 6.53 1.54 10.59
CA SER A 140 5.97 2.47 11.56
C SER A 140 5.98 1.92 12.98
N ARG A 141 6.11 2.86 13.91
CA ARG A 141 5.96 2.65 15.33
C ARG A 141 5.02 3.69 15.86
N ARG A 142 4.00 3.28 16.59
CA ARG A 142 3.02 4.19 17.19
C ARG A 142 2.57 3.74 18.55
N GLY A 143 2.24 4.70 19.41
CA GLY A 143 1.53 4.47 20.65
C GLY A 143 0.04 4.24 20.39
N LEU A 144 -0.57 3.44 21.24
CA LEU A 144 -2.02 3.21 21.27
C LEU A 144 -2.54 3.73 22.61
N PRO A 145 -3.12 4.94 22.62
CA PRO A 145 -3.49 5.59 23.86
C PRO A 145 -4.79 5.04 24.49
N GLY A 146 -5.49 4.13 23.80
CA GLY A 146 -6.76 3.60 24.27
C GLY A 146 -7.93 4.59 24.19
N SER A 147 -9.03 4.29 24.88
CA SER A 147 -10.22 5.14 24.91
C SER A 147 -10.00 6.38 25.78
N VAL A 148 -10.52 7.53 25.32
CA VAL A 148 -10.51 8.79 26.10
C VAL A 148 -11.37 8.66 27.36
N VAL A 149 -12.45 7.87 27.28
CA VAL A 149 -13.40 7.70 28.42
C VAL A 149 -12.75 7.07 29.65
N TYR A 150 -11.72 6.27 29.44
CA TYR A 150 -11.00 5.59 30.53
C TYR A 150 -9.65 6.26 30.81
N ASP A 151 -9.46 7.51 30.44
CA ASP A 151 -8.21 8.28 30.54
C ASP A 151 -7.12 7.51 31.32
N ASN A 152 -6.33 6.71 30.58
CA ASN A 152 -5.29 5.88 31.17
C ASN A 152 -3.95 6.60 31.06
N PRO A 153 -3.46 7.29 32.12
CA PRO A 153 -2.18 7.97 32.08
C PRO A 153 -0.98 7.00 31.97
N TYR A 154 -1.23 5.70 32.21
CA TYR A 154 -0.22 4.64 32.14
C TYR A 154 -0.32 3.81 30.85
N ALA A 155 -1.05 4.30 29.84
CA ALA A 155 -1.12 3.61 28.55
C ALA A 155 0.29 3.38 27.96
N ALA A 156 0.62 2.13 27.71
CA ALA A 156 1.94 1.71 27.26
C ALA A 156 1.88 0.72 26.07
N GLU A 157 0.70 0.56 25.48
CA GLU A 157 0.49 -0.28 24.32
C GLU A 157 1.16 0.35 23.09
N ARG A 158 1.94 -0.46 22.34
CA ARG A 158 2.69 -0.02 21.16
C ARG A 158 2.44 -0.94 19.99
N LEU A 159 2.17 -0.36 18.84
CA LEU A 159 2.05 -1.08 17.58
C LEU A 159 3.24 -0.79 16.67
N TYR A 160 3.83 -1.85 16.16
CA TYR A 160 4.86 -1.84 15.12
C TYR A 160 4.27 -2.47 13.87
N ASP A 161 4.44 -1.81 12.74
CA ASP A 161 3.90 -2.25 11.45
C ASP A 161 4.97 -2.12 10.37
N ARG A 162 5.33 -3.24 9.72
CA ARG A 162 6.26 -3.30 8.60
C ARG A 162 5.57 -3.90 7.41
N ASN A 163 5.77 -3.29 6.26
CA ASN A 163 5.25 -3.81 5.01
C ASN A 163 6.27 -3.63 3.89
N TYR A 164 6.61 -4.71 3.21
CA TYR A 164 7.46 -4.72 2.03
C TYR A 164 6.66 -5.29 0.87
N CYS A 165 6.67 -4.61 -0.25
CA CYS A 165 5.95 -5.03 -1.44
C CYS A 165 6.84 -4.89 -2.66
N GLY A 166 6.95 -5.96 -3.44
CA GLY A 166 7.52 -5.95 -4.79
C GLY A 166 6.41 -6.23 -5.80
N GLN A 167 6.38 -5.49 -6.89
CA GLN A 167 5.41 -5.68 -7.96
C GLN A 167 6.11 -5.54 -9.31
N LEU A 168 5.74 -6.43 -10.24
CA LEU A 168 6.14 -6.41 -11.62
C LEU A 168 4.89 -6.37 -12.47
N ARG A 169 4.85 -5.52 -13.49
CA ARG A 169 3.78 -5.43 -14.50
C ARG A 169 4.39 -5.49 -15.87
N TYR A 170 3.91 -6.40 -16.69
CA TYR A 170 4.29 -6.56 -18.08
C TYR A 170 3.07 -6.40 -18.97
N GLU A 171 3.21 -5.60 -20.02
CA GLU A 171 2.19 -5.42 -21.03
C GLU A 171 2.80 -5.69 -22.41
N ASN A 172 2.10 -6.49 -23.24
CA ASN A 172 2.51 -6.77 -24.61
C ASN A 172 1.33 -6.63 -25.56
N ARG A 173 1.49 -5.79 -26.55
CA ARG A 173 0.57 -5.57 -27.68
C ARG A 173 1.07 -6.37 -28.88
N PHE A 174 0.81 -7.69 -28.88
CA PHE A 174 1.26 -8.58 -29.98
C PHE A 174 0.83 -8.05 -31.35
N SER A 175 -0.42 -7.55 -31.43
CA SER A 175 -1.01 -6.90 -32.58
C SER A 175 -2.11 -5.94 -32.13
N GLU A 176 -2.79 -5.31 -33.05
CA GLU A 176 -4.00 -4.52 -32.75
C GLU A 176 -5.15 -5.39 -32.21
N LYS A 177 -5.12 -6.69 -32.51
CA LYS A 177 -6.16 -7.65 -32.15
C LYS A 177 -5.84 -8.48 -30.90
N TRP A 178 -4.58 -8.52 -30.44
CA TRP A 178 -4.15 -9.35 -29.34
C TRP A 178 -3.25 -8.58 -28.36
N LYS A 179 -3.65 -8.57 -27.12
CA LYS A 179 -2.91 -7.90 -26.06
C LYS A 179 -2.86 -8.75 -24.80
N LEU A 180 -1.73 -8.79 -24.15
CA LEU A 180 -1.50 -9.47 -22.87
C LEU A 180 -1.09 -8.45 -21.81
N LYS A 181 -1.70 -8.56 -20.64
CA LYS A 181 -1.26 -7.87 -19.43
C LYS A 181 -1.03 -8.89 -18.33
N ALA A 182 0.19 -8.95 -17.83
CA ALA A 182 0.54 -9.84 -16.73
C ALA A 182 1.15 -9.05 -15.58
N SER A 183 0.87 -9.44 -14.35
CA SER A 183 1.52 -8.87 -13.19
C SER A 183 1.76 -9.89 -12.10
N GLY A 184 2.87 -9.68 -11.39
CA GLY A 184 3.21 -10.41 -10.18
C GLY A 184 3.40 -9.44 -9.03
N LYS A 185 2.91 -9.79 -7.85
CA LYS A 185 3.08 -9.05 -6.61
C LYS A 185 3.50 -10.00 -5.50
N PHE A 186 4.51 -9.59 -4.77
CA PHE A 186 4.87 -10.20 -3.49
C PHE A 186 4.70 -9.16 -2.39
N ASN A 187 4.00 -9.51 -1.33
CA ASN A 187 3.79 -8.65 -0.18
C ASN A 187 4.18 -9.38 1.09
N TYR A 188 5.02 -8.76 1.89
CA TYR A 188 5.37 -9.20 3.24
C TYR A 188 4.86 -8.16 4.24
N SER A 189 4.08 -8.60 5.21
CA SER A 189 3.55 -7.77 6.29
C SER A 189 3.94 -8.38 7.64
N TRP A 190 4.51 -7.57 8.51
CA TRP A 190 4.82 -7.95 9.87
C TRP A 190 4.26 -6.91 10.83
N ASN A 191 3.46 -7.37 11.78
CA ASN A 191 2.88 -6.56 12.81
C ASN A 191 3.29 -7.11 14.17
N LYS A 192 3.58 -6.23 15.10
CA LYS A 192 3.86 -6.55 16.48
C LYS A 192 3.09 -5.60 17.38
N ASP A 193 2.29 -6.18 18.25
CA ASP A 193 1.61 -5.46 19.32
C ASP A 193 2.29 -5.78 20.66
N THR A 194 2.50 -4.77 21.47
CA THR A 194 3.05 -4.94 22.83
C THR A 194 2.27 -4.11 23.81
N ASP A 195 1.74 -4.74 24.86
CA ASP A 195 1.10 -4.03 25.97
C ASP A 195 1.87 -4.32 27.27
N LYS A 196 2.43 -3.27 27.87
CA LYS A 196 3.16 -3.34 29.14
C LYS A 196 2.21 -2.96 30.29
N LYS A 197 1.60 -3.95 30.89
CA LYS A 197 0.77 -3.78 32.09
C LYS A 197 1.58 -3.96 33.37
N ALA A 198 1.11 -3.42 34.48
CA ALA A 198 1.75 -3.61 35.78
C ALA A 198 1.82 -5.10 36.19
N ALA A 199 0.89 -5.94 35.70
CA ALA A 199 0.82 -7.38 35.98
C ALA A 199 1.60 -8.26 34.97
N GLY A 200 2.33 -7.67 34.02
CA GLY A 200 3.10 -8.39 33.00
C GLY A 200 3.01 -7.70 31.63
N SER A 201 3.82 -8.16 30.68
CA SER A 201 3.78 -7.67 29.30
C SER A 201 3.21 -8.75 28.37
N THR A 202 2.34 -8.35 27.47
CA THR A 202 1.88 -9.18 26.36
C THR A 202 2.58 -8.73 25.07
N GLU A 203 2.91 -9.69 24.23
CA GLU A 203 3.51 -9.44 22.93
C GLU A 203 2.90 -10.38 21.89
N ASP A 204 2.18 -9.83 20.95
CA ASP A 204 1.60 -10.54 19.82
C ASP A 204 2.29 -10.17 18.53
N ARG A 205 2.62 -11.17 17.72
CA ARG A 205 3.29 -11.00 16.43
C ARG A 205 2.48 -11.69 15.35
N PHE A 206 2.37 -11.00 14.21
CA PHE A 206 1.74 -11.51 13.01
C PHE A 206 2.70 -11.31 11.84
N ARG A 207 2.94 -12.35 11.08
CA ARG A 207 3.71 -12.32 9.84
C ARG A 207 2.85 -12.90 8.74
N GLN A 208 2.57 -12.09 7.74
CA GLN A 208 1.79 -12.49 6.59
C GLN A 208 2.60 -12.31 5.31
N THR A 209 2.58 -13.31 4.44
CA THR A 209 3.06 -13.20 3.08
C THR A 209 1.90 -13.40 2.10
N GLU A 210 1.92 -12.66 1.00
CA GLU A 210 1.01 -12.83 -0.13
C GLU A 210 1.82 -12.82 -1.41
N THR A 211 1.68 -13.87 -2.22
CA THR A 211 2.12 -13.89 -3.61
C THR A 211 0.88 -13.87 -4.49
N TYR A 212 0.79 -12.89 -5.37
CA TYR A 212 -0.32 -12.73 -6.30
C TYR A 212 0.22 -12.65 -7.72
N LEU A 213 -0.27 -13.53 -8.58
CA LEU A 213 0.04 -13.56 -10.00
C LEU A 213 -1.25 -13.42 -10.78
N THR A 214 -1.24 -12.61 -11.84
CA THR A 214 -2.38 -12.43 -12.72
C THR A 214 -1.93 -12.29 -14.17
N ALA A 215 -2.70 -12.83 -15.09
CA ALA A 215 -2.55 -12.64 -16.51
C ALA A 215 -3.91 -12.43 -17.15
N THR A 216 -4.05 -11.39 -17.97
CA THR A 216 -5.27 -11.11 -18.75
C THR A 216 -4.89 -11.02 -20.21
N LEU A 217 -5.50 -11.91 -21.01
CA LEU A 217 -5.39 -11.92 -22.46
C LEU A 217 -6.66 -11.29 -23.04
N TRP A 218 -6.50 -10.24 -23.81
CA TRP A 218 -7.56 -9.63 -24.58
C TRP A 218 -7.40 -9.94 -26.06
N ALA A 219 -8.53 -10.25 -26.73
CA ALA A 219 -8.54 -10.55 -28.15
C ALA A 219 -9.77 -9.96 -28.84
N MET A 220 -9.57 -9.49 -30.08
CA MET A 220 -10.59 -9.03 -31.01
C MET A 220 -10.42 -9.74 -32.36
N PRO A 221 -10.80 -11.02 -32.47
CA PRO A 221 -10.53 -11.81 -33.69
C PRO A 221 -11.21 -11.26 -34.93
N VAL A 222 -12.42 -10.73 -34.76
CA VAL A 222 -13.19 -10.09 -35.83
C VAL A 222 -13.71 -8.75 -35.38
N LYS A 223 -14.05 -7.90 -36.34
CA LYS A 223 -14.62 -6.56 -36.07
C LYS A 223 -15.89 -6.71 -35.22
N ASN A 224 -16.02 -5.90 -34.17
CA ASN A 224 -17.15 -5.84 -33.24
C ASN A 224 -17.30 -7.06 -32.29
N LEU A 225 -16.34 -7.98 -32.23
CA LEU A 225 -16.33 -9.05 -31.25
C LEU A 225 -15.01 -9.01 -30.47
N SER A 226 -15.08 -8.74 -29.18
CA SER A 226 -13.93 -8.83 -28.28
C SER A 226 -14.23 -9.72 -27.10
N PHE A 227 -13.21 -10.40 -26.60
CA PHE A 227 -13.26 -11.18 -25.36
C PHE A 227 -11.98 -10.96 -24.57
N SER A 228 -12.07 -11.16 -23.26
CA SER A 228 -10.93 -11.22 -22.37
C SER A 228 -10.96 -12.49 -21.54
N LEU A 229 -9.78 -13.04 -21.29
CA LEU A 229 -9.59 -14.17 -20.38
C LEU A 229 -8.59 -13.74 -19.31
N ALA A 230 -9.01 -13.77 -18.05
CA ALA A 230 -8.18 -13.45 -16.92
C ALA A 230 -7.98 -14.68 -16.02
N GLN A 231 -6.74 -14.94 -15.65
CA GLN A 231 -6.35 -16.00 -14.72
C GLN A 231 -5.54 -15.40 -13.58
N ASP A 232 -5.98 -15.65 -12.35
CA ASP A 232 -5.34 -15.22 -11.12
C ASP A 232 -4.91 -16.41 -10.27
N PHE A 233 -3.77 -16.28 -9.64
CA PHE A 233 -3.27 -17.20 -8.62
C PHE A 233 -2.83 -16.40 -7.39
N VAL A 234 -3.29 -16.83 -6.21
CA VAL A 234 -2.97 -16.21 -4.93
C VAL A 234 -2.47 -17.27 -3.95
N TYR A 235 -1.33 -17.02 -3.35
CA TYR A 235 -0.83 -17.78 -2.21
C TYR A 235 -0.70 -16.84 -1.00
N ASN A 236 -1.27 -17.25 0.12
CA ASN A 236 -1.18 -16.54 1.39
C ASN A 236 -0.65 -17.48 2.46
N ASP A 237 0.23 -16.95 3.31
CA ASP A 237 0.71 -17.59 4.52
C ASP A 237 0.60 -16.63 5.69
N LEU A 238 0.15 -17.09 6.85
CA LEU A 238 0.05 -16.34 8.09
C LEU A 238 0.67 -17.11 9.24
N ALA A 239 1.69 -16.55 9.88
CA ALA A 239 2.25 -17.03 11.12
C ALA A 239 1.97 -16.04 12.26
N THR A 240 1.58 -16.54 13.43
CA THR A 240 1.26 -15.74 14.61
C THR A 240 1.78 -16.39 15.89
N THR A 241 2.01 -15.59 16.93
CA THR A 241 2.34 -16.06 18.27
C THR A 241 1.12 -16.47 19.08
N LEU A 242 -0.10 -16.18 18.62
CA LEU A 242 -1.34 -16.59 19.27
C LEU A 242 -1.48 -18.11 19.23
N LYS A 243 -1.37 -18.78 20.37
CA LYS A 243 -1.32 -20.25 20.49
C LYS A 243 -2.61 -20.95 20.04
N GLU A 244 -3.74 -20.26 20.10
CA GLU A 244 -5.08 -20.81 19.80
C GLU A 244 -5.46 -20.69 18.33
N CYS A 245 -4.66 -19.99 17.53
CA CYS A 245 -4.94 -19.73 16.12
C CYS A 245 -4.03 -20.56 15.23
N GLN A 246 -4.58 -21.60 14.60
CA GLN A 246 -3.94 -22.30 13.49
C GLN A 246 -4.46 -21.72 12.18
N TYR A 247 -3.61 -21.03 11.44
CA TYR A 247 -3.94 -20.50 10.13
C TYR A 247 -3.26 -21.34 9.06
N PRO A 248 -4.04 -22.10 8.27
CA PRO A 248 -3.47 -22.88 7.18
C PRO A 248 -2.97 -21.93 6.08
N GLU A 249 -1.97 -22.38 5.35
CA GLU A 249 -1.63 -21.81 4.06
C GLU A 249 -2.85 -21.83 3.14
N ARG A 250 -3.02 -20.78 2.34
CA ARG A 250 -4.18 -20.65 1.46
C ARG A 250 -3.75 -20.43 0.02
N TYR A 251 -4.21 -21.31 -0.84
CA TYR A 251 -4.10 -21.18 -2.28
C TYR A 251 -5.46 -20.82 -2.88
N THR A 252 -5.49 -19.89 -3.79
CA THR A 252 -6.72 -19.52 -4.53
C THR A 252 -6.38 -19.33 -5.99
N SER A 253 -7.16 -19.97 -6.87
CA SER A 253 -7.10 -19.77 -8.32
C SER A 253 -8.46 -19.29 -8.79
N LEU A 254 -8.47 -18.22 -9.59
CA LEU A 254 -9.66 -17.58 -10.12
C LEU A 254 -9.51 -17.40 -11.62
N THR A 255 -10.58 -17.69 -12.37
CA THR A 255 -10.67 -17.47 -13.81
C THR A 255 -11.89 -16.61 -14.11
N ALA A 256 -11.75 -15.62 -14.98
CA ALA A 256 -12.85 -14.80 -15.48
C ALA A 256 -12.77 -14.67 -17.01
N PHE A 257 -13.90 -14.57 -17.66
CA PHE A 257 -14.02 -14.43 -19.12
C PHE A 257 -15.24 -13.58 -19.47
#